data_8bb5a9383804b8233e41699343c6380a
#
_entry.id   8bb5a9383804b8233e41699343c6380a
#
_cell.length_a   1.000
_cell.length_b   1.000
_cell.length_c   1.000
_cell.angle_alpha   90.00
_cell.angle_beta   90.00
_cell.angle_gamma   90.00
#
_symmetry.space_group_name_H-M   'P 1'
#
loop_
_entity.id
_entity.type
_entity.pdbx_description
1 polymer ?
#
loop_
_entity_poly.entity_id
_entity_poly.type
_entity_poly.pdbx_seq_one_letter_code
_entity_poly.pdbx_strand_id
1 'polypeptide(L)'
;MAKQTAHEYFTAPSGPKSINNEDDAQESVSHCLPALRKDLSRYDGFLVACYSQHPLVPLLKREAAIQTSRKPVTGIFEASISTSLQVIHPDEKFGIVSTGKVWDRILTHATTAFLGTGEGASKRFAGVETTGLNATDLHDAPAEEVRRRMKEAVKRLLKKGKVGAICLGCAGMAGMEEMVREACVEELGEEEGTRIRVVDGVMAGVAWLEGAVRTGF
;
A
#
# COMPACT_ATOMS: atom_id res chain seq x y z
N MET A 1 22.67 2.64 -22.84
CA MET A 1 22.16 1.45 -22.11
C MET A 1 21.45 1.94 -20.84
N ALA A 2 20.20 1.58 -20.61
CA ALA A 2 19.52 1.88 -19.36
C ALA A 2 20.28 1.16 -18.22
N LYS A 3 20.65 1.88 -17.15
CA LYS A 3 21.23 1.24 -15.96
C LYS A 3 20.20 0.24 -15.41
N GLN A 4 20.63 -0.98 -15.19
CA GLN A 4 19.81 -2.00 -14.54
C GLN A 4 19.59 -1.58 -13.07
N THR A 5 18.35 -1.54 -12.62
CA THR A 5 18.01 -1.25 -11.23
C THR A 5 18.27 -2.50 -10.38
N ALA A 6 18.94 -2.34 -9.25
CA ALA A 6 19.07 -3.39 -8.24
C ALA A 6 18.24 -3.01 -7.01
N HIS A 7 17.55 -3.99 -6.43
CA HIS A 7 16.79 -3.83 -5.21
C HIS A 7 17.47 -4.53 -4.05
N GLU A 8 17.66 -3.82 -2.96
CA GLU A 8 18.13 -4.39 -1.70
C GLU A 8 17.02 -4.31 -0.65
N TYR A 9 16.83 -5.38 0.11
CA TYR A 9 15.84 -5.46 1.16
C TYR A 9 16.49 -5.15 2.50
N PHE A 10 15.86 -4.27 3.25
CA PHE A 10 16.25 -3.94 4.60
C PHE A 10 15.12 -4.30 5.56
N THR A 11 15.44 -5.08 6.59
CA THR A 11 14.55 -5.37 7.71
C THR A 11 15.11 -4.70 8.97
N ALA A 12 14.24 -4.09 9.78
CA ALA A 12 14.63 -3.49 11.05
C ALA A 12 15.38 -4.51 11.92
N PRO A 13 16.50 -4.14 12.56
CA PRO A 13 17.28 -5.08 13.38
C PRO A 13 16.56 -5.53 14.65
N SER A 14 15.53 -4.81 15.05
CA SER A 14 14.67 -5.06 16.21
C SER A 14 13.38 -4.25 16.08
N GLY A 15 12.49 -4.34 17.07
CA GLY A 15 11.20 -3.65 17.10
C GLY A 15 10.02 -4.62 16.96
N PRO A 16 8.83 -4.11 16.64
CA PRO A 16 7.63 -4.93 16.55
C PRO A 16 7.74 -5.95 15.41
N LYS A 17 7.29 -7.17 15.65
CA LYS A 17 7.28 -8.25 14.64
C LYS A 17 6.32 -7.98 13.48
N SER A 18 5.31 -7.14 13.71
CA SER A 18 4.29 -6.74 12.75
C SER A 18 3.78 -5.35 13.12
N ILE A 19 3.37 -4.57 12.13
CA ILE A 19 2.74 -3.26 12.33
C ILE A 19 1.23 -3.46 12.30
N ASN A 20 0.57 -3.36 13.46
CA ASN A 20 -0.86 -3.57 13.59
C ASN A 20 -1.62 -2.28 13.96
N ASN A 21 -0.91 -1.21 14.28
CA ASN A 21 -1.44 0.10 14.67
C ASN A 21 -0.39 1.20 14.48
N GLU A 22 -0.75 2.45 14.83
CA GLU A 22 0.14 3.60 14.71
C GLU A 22 1.30 3.58 15.71
N ASP A 23 1.12 3.02 16.91
CA ASP A 23 2.18 2.90 17.92
C ASP A 23 3.27 1.94 17.46
N ASP A 24 2.89 0.78 16.88
CA ASP A 24 3.84 -0.15 16.27
C ASP A 24 4.63 0.52 15.14
N ALA A 25 3.97 1.35 14.31
CA ALA A 25 4.62 2.09 13.25
C ALA A 25 5.64 3.09 13.79
N GLN A 26 5.30 3.79 14.87
CA GLN A 26 6.20 4.73 15.52
C GLN A 26 7.38 4.02 16.21
N GLU A 27 7.13 2.90 16.88
CA GLU A 27 8.18 2.06 17.45
C GLU A 27 9.13 1.55 16.35
N SER A 28 8.59 1.06 15.24
CA SER A 28 9.37 0.62 14.09
C SER A 28 10.36 1.68 13.60
N VAL A 29 9.95 2.94 13.55
CA VAL A 29 10.83 4.06 13.17
C VAL A 29 12.03 4.17 14.09
N SER A 30 11.85 4.02 15.40
CA SER A 30 12.93 4.15 16.38
C SER A 30 14.05 3.11 16.16
N HIS A 31 13.72 1.99 15.55
CA HIS A 31 14.66 0.92 15.21
C HIS A 31 15.19 1.04 13.78
N CYS A 32 14.33 1.40 12.81
CA CYS A 32 14.71 1.48 11.40
C CYS A 32 15.62 2.68 11.10
N LEU A 33 15.23 3.88 11.51
CA LEU A 33 15.89 5.10 11.08
C LEU A 33 17.36 5.18 11.50
N PRO A 34 17.75 4.89 12.76
CA PRO A 34 19.15 4.89 13.16
C PRO A 34 20.00 3.88 12.38
N ALA A 35 19.43 2.71 12.08
CA ALA A 35 20.13 1.66 11.35
C ALA A 35 20.32 2.02 9.87
N LEU A 36 19.37 2.72 9.25
CA LEU A 36 19.44 3.16 7.84
C LEU A 36 20.37 4.33 7.61
N ARG A 37 20.53 5.23 8.59
CA ARG A 37 21.30 6.48 8.43
C ARG A 37 22.70 6.29 7.86
N LYS A 38 23.41 5.23 8.27
CA LYS A 38 24.78 4.92 7.81
C LYS A 38 24.84 4.56 6.32
N ASP A 39 23.74 4.09 5.75
CA ASP A 39 23.66 3.57 4.39
C ASP A 39 22.90 4.47 3.42
N LEU A 40 22.31 5.58 3.87
CA LEU A 40 21.47 6.47 3.05
C LEU A 40 22.20 7.01 1.80
N SER A 41 23.52 7.18 1.86
CA SER A 41 24.31 7.63 0.72
C SER A 41 24.50 6.57 -0.37
N ARG A 42 24.35 5.28 -0.03
CA ARG A 42 24.61 4.14 -0.93
C ARG A 42 23.51 3.88 -1.95
N TYR A 43 22.28 4.31 -1.65
CA TYR A 43 21.09 4.01 -2.46
C TYR A 43 20.57 5.25 -3.16
N ASP A 44 19.96 5.06 -4.33
CA ASP A 44 19.41 6.13 -5.14
C ASP A 44 17.94 6.48 -4.77
N GLY A 45 17.24 5.62 -4.03
CA GLY A 45 15.88 5.85 -3.58
C GLY A 45 15.42 4.85 -2.51
N PHE A 46 14.28 5.13 -1.86
CA PHE A 46 13.80 4.34 -0.72
C PHE A 46 12.30 4.09 -0.81
N LEU A 47 11.91 2.83 -0.62
CA LEU A 47 10.52 2.39 -0.53
C LEU A 47 10.23 1.84 0.87
N VAL A 48 9.27 2.43 1.56
CA VAL A 48 8.78 1.91 2.85
C VAL A 48 7.67 0.90 2.57
N ALA A 49 7.95 -0.38 2.82
CA ALA A 49 7.06 -1.50 2.52
C ALA A 49 6.09 -1.80 3.68
N CYS A 50 5.45 -0.77 4.23
CA CYS A 50 4.35 -0.88 5.19
C CYS A 50 3.15 -0.12 4.65
N TYR A 51 1.97 -0.78 4.61
CA TYR A 51 0.76 -0.17 4.07
C TYR A 51 0.07 0.70 5.13
N SER A 52 0.61 1.88 5.31
CA SER A 52 0.09 2.94 6.18
C SER A 52 0.71 4.27 5.77
N GLN A 53 0.21 5.38 6.27
CA GLN A 53 0.93 6.65 6.23
C GLN A 53 2.12 6.58 7.22
N HIS A 54 3.10 5.73 6.88
CA HIS A 54 4.17 5.34 7.80
C HIS A 54 5.10 6.52 8.11
N PRO A 55 5.37 6.84 9.39
CA PRO A 55 6.15 8.01 9.77
C PRO A 55 7.61 7.96 9.28
N LEU A 56 8.13 6.79 8.92
CA LEU A 56 9.47 6.67 8.32
C LEU A 56 9.60 7.41 6.98
N VAL A 57 8.52 7.50 6.18
CA VAL A 57 8.54 8.18 4.87
C VAL A 57 8.89 9.67 5.02
N PRO A 58 8.15 10.48 5.79
CA PRO A 58 8.50 11.89 5.97
C PRO A 58 9.81 12.09 6.74
N LEU A 59 10.19 11.19 7.63
CA LEU A 59 11.46 11.28 8.35
C LEU A 59 12.67 11.03 7.45
N LEU A 60 12.62 10.01 6.59
CA LEU A 60 13.66 9.79 5.57
C LEU A 60 13.80 11.00 4.64
N LYS A 61 12.68 11.59 4.21
CA LYS A 61 12.71 12.80 3.36
C LYS A 61 13.40 13.99 4.03
N ARG A 62 13.50 14.03 5.36
CA ARG A 62 14.19 15.09 6.14
C ARG A 62 15.67 14.80 6.40
N GLU A 63 16.16 13.60 6.13
CA GLU A 63 17.57 13.30 6.30
C GLU A 63 18.44 14.09 5.30
N ALA A 64 19.51 14.69 5.78
CA ALA A 64 20.37 15.57 4.96
C ALA A 64 20.91 14.87 3.69
N ALA A 65 21.28 13.59 3.80
CA ALA A 65 21.76 12.78 2.67
C ALA A 65 20.68 12.58 1.59
N ILE A 66 19.41 12.58 1.97
CA ILE A 66 18.26 12.47 1.05
C ILE A 66 17.97 13.83 0.42
N GLN A 67 17.88 14.89 1.24
CA GLN A 67 17.55 16.23 0.77
C GLN A 67 18.60 16.79 -0.20
N THR A 68 19.88 16.68 0.15
CA THR A 68 20.97 17.23 -0.67
C THR A 68 21.04 16.58 -2.06
N SER A 69 20.80 15.28 -2.14
CA SER A 69 20.82 14.53 -3.40
C SER A 69 19.44 14.38 -4.05
N ARG A 70 18.40 14.96 -3.46
CA ARG A 70 17.00 14.85 -3.92
C ARG A 70 16.56 13.42 -4.20
N LYS A 71 16.98 12.49 -3.34
CA LYS A 71 16.62 11.07 -3.52
C LYS A 71 15.13 10.84 -3.33
N PRO A 72 14.45 10.12 -4.23
CA PRO A 72 13.05 9.81 -4.08
C PRO A 72 12.82 8.85 -2.91
N VAL A 73 11.78 9.17 -2.12
CA VAL A 73 11.31 8.34 -1.00
C VAL A 73 9.78 8.27 -1.10
N THR A 74 9.25 7.07 -1.06
CA THR A 74 7.80 6.83 -1.02
C THR A 74 7.45 5.65 -0.13
N GLY A 75 6.19 5.51 0.22
CA GLY A 75 5.64 4.31 0.83
C GLY A 75 4.71 3.58 -0.14
N ILE A 76 4.46 2.30 0.13
CA ILE A 76 3.56 1.50 -0.70
C ILE A 76 2.11 1.99 -0.61
N PHE A 77 1.72 2.65 0.47
CA PHE A 77 0.43 3.31 0.64
C PHE A 77 0.26 4.46 -0.36
N GLU A 78 1.18 5.42 -0.37
CA GLU A 78 1.13 6.58 -1.26
C GLU A 78 1.20 6.17 -2.73
N ALA A 79 2.09 5.23 -3.05
CA ALA A 79 2.28 4.73 -4.41
C ALA A 79 1.03 4.03 -4.95
N SER A 80 0.38 3.19 -4.14
CA SER A 80 -0.84 2.48 -4.57
C SER A 80 -2.01 3.41 -4.82
N ILE A 81 -2.22 4.43 -3.97
CA ILE A 81 -3.28 5.42 -4.16
C ILE A 81 -3.04 6.22 -5.43
N SER A 82 -1.81 6.72 -5.63
CA SER A 82 -1.44 7.49 -6.83
C SER A 82 -1.63 6.66 -8.10
N THR A 83 -1.23 5.39 -8.09
CA THR A 83 -1.43 4.46 -9.20
C THR A 83 -2.92 4.22 -9.46
N SER A 84 -3.69 3.97 -8.41
CA SER A 84 -5.13 3.74 -8.53
C SER A 84 -5.84 4.91 -9.18
N LEU A 85 -5.51 6.14 -8.78
CA LEU A 85 -6.09 7.35 -9.38
C LEU A 85 -5.78 7.51 -10.87
N GLN A 86 -4.66 6.97 -11.34
CA GLN A 86 -4.24 7.03 -12.74
C GLN A 86 -4.92 5.97 -13.61
N VAL A 87 -5.25 4.80 -13.03
CA VAL A 87 -5.79 3.67 -13.80
C VAL A 87 -7.32 3.61 -13.85
N ILE A 88 -8.02 4.30 -12.93
CA ILE A 88 -9.48 4.32 -12.89
C ILE A 88 -10.07 5.41 -13.80
N HIS A 89 -11.25 5.14 -14.36
CA HIS A 89 -12.00 6.14 -15.13
C HIS A 89 -12.50 7.30 -14.25
N PRO A 90 -12.88 8.47 -14.84
CA PRO A 90 -13.30 9.66 -14.08
C PRO A 90 -14.50 9.43 -13.16
N ASP A 91 -15.40 8.51 -13.50
CA ASP A 91 -16.60 8.16 -12.75
C ASP A 91 -16.41 6.97 -11.81
N GLU A 92 -15.22 6.40 -11.78
CA GLU A 92 -14.87 5.27 -10.93
C GLU A 92 -14.18 5.70 -9.64
N LYS A 93 -14.21 4.79 -8.68
CA LYS A 93 -13.55 4.91 -7.39
C LYS A 93 -12.47 3.84 -7.25
N PHE A 94 -11.45 4.12 -6.48
CA PHE A 94 -10.61 3.06 -5.93
C PHE A 94 -11.02 2.75 -4.49
N GLY A 95 -10.73 1.54 -4.04
CA GLY A 95 -10.91 1.13 -2.66
C GLY A 95 -9.69 0.38 -2.14
N ILE A 96 -9.68 0.10 -0.85
CA ILE A 96 -8.60 -0.61 -0.17
C ILE A 96 -9.17 -1.83 0.53
N VAL A 97 -8.56 -3.00 0.32
CA VAL A 97 -8.80 -4.19 1.14
C VAL A 97 -7.60 -4.40 2.05
N SER A 98 -7.81 -4.35 3.37
CA SER A 98 -6.75 -4.43 4.36
C SER A 98 -6.98 -5.56 5.39
N THR A 99 -6.15 -5.62 6.41
CA THR A 99 -6.10 -6.70 7.41
C THR A 99 -7.07 -6.47 8.57
N GLY A 100 -6.59 -6.15 9.77
CA GLY A 100 -7.39 -5.98 10.98
C GLY A 100 -8.34 -4.78 10.94
N LYS A 101 -9.43 -4.86 11.69
CA LYS A 101 -10.50 -3.83 11.71
C LYS A 101 -10.03 -2.41 12.03
N VAL A 102 -8.97 -2.26 12.80
CA VAL A 102 -8.41 -0.95 13.16
C VAL A 102 -7.98 -0.16 11.92
N TRP A 103 -7.57 -0.86 10.85
CA TRP A 103 -7.11 -0.24 9.61
C TRP A 103 -8.22 0.42 8.80
N ASP A 104 -9.47 0.06 9.00
CA ASP A 104 -10.59 0.74 8.35
C ASP A 104 -10.55 2.25 8.64
N ARG A 105 -10.56 2.63 9.91
CA ARG A 105 -10.52 4.04 10.33
C ARG A 105 -9.19 4.71 9.99
N ILE A 106 -8.07 4.06 10.29
CA ILE A 106 -6.73 4.62 10.08
C ILE A 106 -6.49 4.92 8.61
N LEU A 107 -6.75 3.94 7.71
CA LEU A 107 -6.52 4.10 6.28
C LEU A 107 -7.56 5.02 5.62
N THR A 108 -8.80 5.05 6.11
CA THR A 108 -9.79 6.02 5.63
C THR A 108 -9.32 7.44 5.93
N HIS A 109 -8.90 7.72 7.15
CA HIS A 109 -8.39 9.03 7.53
C HIS A 109 -7.12 9.40 6.72
N ALA A 110 -6.15 8.50 6.66
CA ALA A 110 -4.91 8.71 5.90
C ALA A 110 -5.16 8.96 4.41
N THR A 111 -6.09 8.20 3.80
CA THR A 111 -6.44 8.36 2.38
C THR A 111 -7.12 9.69 2.12
N THR A 112 -8.07 10.11 2.94
CA THR A 112 -8.75 11.40 2.78
C THR A 112 -7.78 12.57 2.98
N ALA A 113 -6.87 12.47 3.93
CA ALA A 113 -5.79 13.45 4.12
C ALA A 113 -4.84 13.51 2.90
N PHE A 114 -4.45 12.36 2.35
CA PHE A 114 -3.61 12.29 1.15
C PHE A 114 -4.29 12.91 -0.07
N LEU A 115 -5.61 12.71 -0.21
CA LEU A 115 -6.40 13.29 -1.30
C LEU A 115 -6.72 14.79 -1.09
N GLY A 116 -6.40 15.36 0.06
CA GLY A 116 -6.73 16.73 0.40
C GLY A 116 -8.23 16.98 0.55
N THR A 117 -8.99 15.96 0.95
CA THR A 117 -10.45 16.04 1.11
C THR A 117 -10.86 15.77 2.55
N GLY A 118 -12.07 16.23 2.94
CA GLY A 118 -12.69 15.80 4.18
C GLY A 118 -13.17 14.35 4.11
N GLU A 119 -13.43 13.72 5.26
CA GLU A 119 -13.98 12.37 5.31
C GLU A 119 -15.31 12.28 4.55
N GLY A 120 -15.44 11.27 3.70
CA GLY A 120 -16.62 11.07 2.85
C GLY A 120 -16.77 12.05 1.68
N ALA A 121 -15.93 13.07 1.56
CA ALA A 121 -16.03 14.08 0.49
C ALA A 121 -15.40 13.64 -0.84
N SER A 122 -14.50 12.67 -0.83
CA SER A 122 -13.86 12.21 -2.07
C SER A 122 -14.81 11.36 -2.91
N LYS A 123 -15.06 11.84 -4.13
CA LYS A 123 -15.80 11.07 -5.15
C LYS A 123 -14.95 9.94 -5.78
N ARG A 124 -13.67 9.90 -5.53
CA ARG A 124 -12.73 8.93 -6.12
C ARG A 124 -12.36 7.78 -5.18
N PHE A 125 -12.78 7.82 -3.91
CA PHE A 125 -12.47 6.81 -2.90
C PHE A 125 -13.75 6.10 -2.44
N ALA A 126 -13.77 4.77 -2.55
CA ALA A 126 -14.89 3.94 -2.12
C ALA A 126 -14.83 3.58 -0.63
N GLY A 127 -13.66 3.74 -0.01
CA GLY A 127 -13.43 3.39 1.39
C GLY A 127 -12.52 2.19 1.57
N VAL A 128 -12.43 1.74 2.80
CA VAL A 128 -11.64 0.57 3.22
C VAL A 128 -12.60 -0.56 3.59
N GLU A 129 -12.21 -1.78 3.27
CA GLU A 129 -12.77 -3.00 3.83
C GLU A 129 -11.65 -3.86 4.41
N THR A 130 -11.95 -4.59 5.46
CA THR A 130 -10.92 -5.39 6.15
C THR A 130 -11.29 -6.87 6.19
N THR A 131 -10.27 -7.73 6.11
CA THR A 131 -10.45 -9.17 6.25
C THR A 131 -10.72 -9.57 7.70
N GLY A 132 -10.33 -8.72 8.66
CA GLY A 132 -10.37 -9.02 10.09
C GLY A 132 -9.23 -9.93 10.57
N LEU A 133 -8.31 -10.31 9.68
CA LEU A 133 -7.08 -11.05 10.01
C LEU A 133 -5.97 -10.07 10.39
N ASN A 134 -5.05 -10.47 11.25
CA ASN A 134 -3.81 -9.71 11.45
C ASN A 134 -2.85 -9.96 10.27
N ALA A 135 -1.81 -9.15 10.14
CA ALA A 135 -0.85 -9.31 9.05
C ALA A 135 -0.14 -10.68 9.07
N THR A 136 0.16 -11.22 10.25
CA THR A 136 0.74 -12.56 10.41
C THR A 136 -0.22 -13.67 10.01
N ASP A 137 -1.52 -13.51 10.31
CA ASP A 137 -2.55 -14.52 10.01
C ASP A 137 -2.71 -14.76 8.50
N LEU A 138 -2.29 -13.80 7.64
CA LEU A 138 -2.32 -13.99 6.19
C LEU A 138 -1.50 -15.20 5.72
N HIS A 139 -0.47 -15.56 6.47
CA HIS A 139 0.44 -16.67 6.15
C HIS A 139 0.30 -17.86 7.10
N ASP A 140 -0.19 -17.62 8.33
CA ASP A 140 -0.29 -18.63 9.38
C ASP A 140 -1.68 -19.30 9.42
N ALA A 141 -2.73 -18.60 8.97
CA ALA A 141 -4.08 -19.15 8.93
C ALA A 141 -4.26 -20.11 7.73
N PRO A 142 -5.24 -21.04 7.80
CA PRO A 142 -5.57 -21.91 6.68
C PRO A 142 -5.89 -21.11 5.40
N ALA A 143 -5.30 -21.50 4.27
CA ALA A 143 -5.43 -20.77 3.00
C ALA A 143 -6.89 -20.50 2.58
N GLU A 144 -7.79 -21.47 2.83
CA GLU A 144 -9.22 -21.32 2.52
C GLU A 144 -9.91 -20.26 3.39
N GLU A 145 -9.50 -20.11 4.65
CA GLU A 145 -10.03 -19.05 5.52
C GLU A 145 -9.55 -17.69 5.07
N VAL A 146 -8.27 -17.56 4.71
CA VAL A 146 -7.70 -16.32 4.14
C VAL A 146 -8.45 -15.96 2.85
N ARG A 147 -8.62 -16.93 1.93
CA ARG A 147 -9.35 -16.75 0.67
C ARG A 147 -10.79 -16.30 0.93
N ARG A 148 -11.51 -16.96 1.81
CA ARG A 148 -12.90 -16.62 2.16
C ARG A 148 -13.00 -15.19 2.70
N ARG A 149 -12.17 -14.83 3.67
CA ARG A 149 -12.14 -13.50 4.28
C ARG A 149 -11.78 -12.41 3.27
N MET A 150 -10.82 -12.67 2.40
CA MET A 150 -10.44 -11.75 1.34
C MET A 150 -11.62 -11.50 0.37
N LYS A 151 -12.24 -12.57 -0.12
CA LYS A 151 -13.40 -12.47 -1.02
C LYS A 151 -14.57 -11.72 -0.38
N GLU A 152 -14.87 -11.96 0.89
CA GLU A 152 -15.91 -11.25 1.62
C GLU A 152 -15.61 -9.74 1.73
N ALA A 153 -14.36 -9.36 2.00
CA ALA A 153 -13.96 -7.95 2.06
C ALA A 153 -14.08 -7.28 0.68
N VAL A 154 -13.65 -7.95 -0.39
CA VAL A 154 -13.81 -7.46 -1.77
C VAL A 154 -15.28 -7.25 -2.11
N LYS A 155 -16.14 -8.24 -1.84
CA LYS A 155 -17.59 -8.15 -2.10
C LYS A 155 -18.25 -6.98 -1.36
N ARG A 156 -17.86 -6.72 -0.11
CA ARG A 156 -18.36 -5.55 0.63
C ARG A 156 -17.88 -4.24 0.01
N LEU A 157 -16.63 -4.19 -0.45
CA LEU A 157 -16.07 -2.99 -1.08
C LEU A 157 -16.78 -2.66 -2.40
N LEU A 158 -17.05 -3.65 -3.24
CA LEU A 158 -17.71 -3.47 -4.53
C LEU A 158 -19.15 -2.90 -4.38
N LYS A 159 -19.81 -3.13 -3.25
CA LYS A 159 -21.13 -2.56 -2.94
C LYS A 159 -21.10 -1.05 -2.61
N LYS A 160 -19.92 -0.45 -2.44
CA LYS A 160 -19.78 0.98 -2.12
C LYS A 160 -19.79 1.90 -3.34
N GLY A 161 -20.03 1.36 -4.53
CA GLY A 161 -20.17 2.12 -5.78
C GLY A 161 -19.38 1.52 -6.93
N LYS A 162 -19.22 2.31 -7.99
CA LYS A 162 -18.47 1.88 -9.17
C LYS A 162 -16.96 1.84 -8.87
N VAL A 163 -16.48 0.69 -8.43
CA VAL A 163 -15.06 0.47 -8.10
C VAL A 163 -14.31 0.05 -9.36
N GLY A 164 -13.29 0.79 -9.75
CA GLY A 164 -12.41 0.48 -10.89
C GLY A 164 -11.03 -0.04 -10.49
N ALA A 165 -10.62 0.19 -9.21
CA ALA A 165 -9.37 -0.35 -8.69
C ALA A 165 -9.48 -0.75 -7.21
N ILE A 166 -8.76 -1.80 -6.82
CA ILE A 166 -8.66 -2.29 -5.45
C ILE A 166 -7.18 -2.36 -5.08
N CYS A 167 -6.79 -1.62 -4.04
CA CYS A 167 -5.45 -1.71 -3.46
C CYS A 167 -5.36 -2.88 -2.47
N LEU A 168 -4.27 -3.64 -2.54
CA LEU A 168 -3.89 -4.59 -1.51
C LEU A 168 -3.29 -3.82 -0.33
N GLY A 169 -4.06 -3.70 0.74
CA GLY A 169 -3.81 -2.85 1.91
C GLY A 169 -2.87 -3.44 2.96
N CYS A 170 -1.97 -4.30 2.57
CA CYS A 170 -0.87 -4.86 3.38
C CYS A 170 0.22 -5.40 2.47
N ALA A 171 1.49 -5.19 2.81
CA ALA A 171 2.61 -5.82 2.09
C ALA A 171 2.53 -7.35 2.10
N GLY A 172 2.01 -7.94 3.18
CA GLY A 172 1.77 -9.37 3.29
C GLY A 172 0.68 -9.94 2.36
N MET A 173 -0.04 -9.08 1.64
CA MET A 173 -1.02 -9.49 0.61
C MET A 173 -0.40 -9.65 -0.78
N ALA A 174 0.90 -9.38 -0.94
CA ALA A 174 1.59 -9.61 -2.21
C ALA A 174 1.40 -11.07 -2.68
N GLY A 175 1.02 -11.25 -3.95
CA GLY A 175 0.68 -12.56 -4.51
C GLY A 175 -0.77 -13.02 -4.28
N MET A 176 -1.61 -12.20 -3.64
CA MET A 176 -3.04 -12.50 -3.41
C MET A 176 -3.97 -11.85 -4.45
N GLU A 177 -3.41 -11.28 -5.53
CA GLU A 177 -4.16 -10.56 -6.56
C GLU A 177 -5.25 -11.42 -7.20
N GLU A 178 -4.95 -12.71 -7.40
CA GLU A 178 -5.89 -13.64 -8.03
C GLU A 178 -7.13 -13.86 -7.17
N MET A 179 -6.98 -13.95 -5.84
CA MET A 179 -8.14 -14.06 -4.94
C MET A 179 -9.08 -12.84 -5.05
N VAL A 180 -8.50 -11.65 -5.26
CA VAL A 180 -9.28 -10.43 -5.46
C VAL A 180 -9.96 -10.44 -6.82
N ARG A 181 -9.27 -10.86 -7.90
CA ARG A 181 -9.86 -10.98 -9.25
C ARG A 181 -11.01 -11.97 -9.27
N GLU A 182 -10.82 -13.17 -8.69
CA GLU A 182 -11.89 -14.15 -8.55
C GLU A 182 -13.11 -13.56 -7.86
N ALA A 183 -12.92 -12.85 -6.74
CA ALA A 183 -14.02 -12.23 -6.02
C ALA A 183 -14.75 -11.14 -6.84
N CYS A 184 -14.01 -10.38 -7.65
CA CYS A 184 -14.61 -9.39 -8.55
C CYS A 184 -15.47 -10.07 -9.63
N VAL A 185 -14.98 -11.14 -10.24
CA VAL A 185 -15.71 -11.92 -11.25
C VAL A 185 -16.94 -12.60 -10.64
N GLU A 186 -16.83 -13.18 -9.45
CA GLU A 186 -17.95 -13.79 -8.74
C GLU A 186 -19.06 -12.78 -8.41
N GLU A 187 -18.73 -11.53 -8.11
CA GLU A 187 -19.71 -10.51 -7.71
C GLU A 187 -20.29 -9.73 -8.90
N LEU A 188 -19.48 -9.44 -9.93
CA LEU A 188 -19.85 -8.55 -11.04
C LEU A 188 -20.04 -9.28 -12.37
N GLY A 189 -19.66 -10.56 -12.46
CA GLY A 189 -19.59 -11.32 -13.70
C GLY A 189 -18.26 -11.10 -14.44
N GLU A 190 -18.03 -11.96 -15.44
CA GLU A 190 -16.73 -12.04 -16.17
C GLU A 190 -16.36 -10.69 -16.81
N GLU A 191 -17.30 -10.05 -17.49
CA GLU A 191 -17.02 -8.83 -18.26
C GLU A 191 -16.62 -7.64 -17.35
N GLU A 192 -17.35 -7.38 -16.30
CA GLU A 192 -17.07 -6.26 -15.40
C GLU A 192 -15.98 -6.59 -14.38
N GLY A 193 -16.00 -7.81 -13.84
CA GLY A 193 -15.06 -8.25 -12.81
C GLY A 193 -13.60 -8.24 -13.31
N THR A 194 -13.34 -8.63 -14.55
CA THR A 194 -11.99 -8.63 -15.15
C THR A 194 -11.45 -7.23 -15.45
N ARG A 195 -12.31 -6.21 -15.50
CA ARG A 195 -11.90 -4.80 -15.69
C ARG A 195 -11.33 -4.17 -14.42
N ILE A 196 -11.65 -4.72 -13.25
CA ILE A 196 -11.17 -4.18 -11.98
C ILE A 196 -9.64 -4.33 -11.90
N ARG A 197 -8.96 -3.22 -11.66
CA ARG A 197 -7.50 -3.19 -11.47
C ARG A 197 -7.16 -3.58 -10.03
N VAL A 198 -6.34 -4.61 -9.86
CA VAL A 198 -5.77 -4.95 -8.55
C VAL A 198 -4.39 -4.29 -8.45
N VAL A 199 -4.21 -3.44 -7.47
CA VAL A 199 -2.99 -2.65 -7.28
C VAL A 199 -2.24 -3.19 -6.06
N ASP A 200 -1.14 -3.89 -6.32
CA ASP A 200 -0.16 -4.21 -5.29
C ASP A 200 0.69 -2.96 -4.99
N GLY A 201 0.73 -2.55 -3.73
CA GLY A 201 1.44 -1.35 -3.31
C GLY A 201 2.96 -1.48 -3.44
N VAL A 202 3.51 -2.69 -3.31
CA VAL A 202 4.96 -2.93 -3.47
C VAL A 202 5.33 -2.74 -4.93
N MET A 203 4.60 -3.38 -5.84
CA MET A 203 4.84 -3.24 -7.29
C MET A 203 4.64 -1.80 -7.77
N ALA A 204 3.59 -1.13 -7.30
CA ALA A 204 3.34 0.28 -7.59
C ALA A 204 4.47 1.18 -7.07
N GLY A 205 4.96 0.92 -5.85
CA GLY A 205 6.06 1.66 -5.24
C GLY A 205 7.38 1.47 -5.95
N VAL A 206 7.70 0.25 -6.34
CA VAL A 206 8.92 -0.07 -7.13
C VAL A 206 8.86 0.63 -8.48
N ALA A 207 7.75 0.51 -9.22
CA ALA A 207 7.60 1.14 -10.53
C ALA A 207 7.73 2.66 -10.46
N TRP A 208 7.10 3.30 -9.45
CA TRP A 208 7.21 4.74 -9.22
C TRP A 208 8.66 5.13 -8.89
N LEU A 209 9.31 4.39 -7.99
CA LEU A 209 10.66 4.69 -7.53
C LEU A 209 11.68 4.56 -8.66
N GLU A 210 11.60 3.50 -9.45
CA GLU A 210 12.44 3.32 -10.64
C GLU A 210 12.26 4.45 -11.64
N GLY A 211 11.01 4.87 -11.88
CA GLY A 211 10.70 6.02 -12.73
C GLY A 211 11.34 7.30 -12.22
N ALA A 212 11.17 7.59 -10.92
CA ALA A 212 11.73 8.77 -10.27
C ALA A 212 13.27 8.81 -10.32
N VAL A 213 13.92 7.68 -10.03
CA VAL A 213 15.40 7.58 -10.10
C VAL A 213 15.92 7.79 -11.53
N ARG A 214 15.21 7.23 -12.54
CA ARG A 214 15.63 7.34 -13.95
C ARG A 214 15.42 8.72 -14.55
N THR A 215 14.38 9.42 -14.14
CA THR A 215 14.00 10.72 -14.68
C THR A 215 14.51 11.91 -13.86
N GLY A 216 14.91 11.67 -12.61
CA GLY A 216 15.47 12.70 -11.73
C GLY A 216 14.46 13.71 -11.18
N PHE A 217 13.17 13.34 -11.14
CA PHE A 217 12.14 14.19 -10.52
C PHE A 217 11.85 13.85 -9.08
#